data_b214b9ad7c9ec186738a804c7ae0faab
#
_entry.id   b214b9ad7c9ec186738a804c7ae0faab
#
_cell.length_a   1.000
_cell.length_b   1.000
_cell.length_c   1.000
_cell.angle_alpha   90.00
_cell.angle_beta   90.00
_cell.angle_gamma   90.00
#
_symmetry.space_group_name_H-M   'P 1'
#
loop_
_entity.id
_entity.type
_entity.pdbx_description
1 polymer ?
#
loop_
_entity_poly.entity_id
_entity_poly.type
_entity_poly.pdbx_seq_one_letter_code
_entity_poly.pdbx_strand_id
1 'polypeptide(L)'
;MELSGAILIVDDHDGFRAFARIMLEAAGFTVAEAATGAEATEAARRVRPSLVLLDIQLPDFDGFEVARRLAGRADSPVVVLTSTREASDYGERITSSPAAAFLPKDQLSGAALRQFLPRDPG
;
A
#
# COMPACT_ATOMS: atom_id res chain seq x y z
N MET A 1 -15.58 -17.19 -5.56
CA MET A 1 -14.40 -16.64 -6.07
C MET A 1 -13.84 -15.54 -5.18
N GLU A 2 -12.61 -15.42 -5.23
CA GLU A 2 -11.89 -14.51 -4.37
C GLU A 2 -11.97 -13.10 -4.88
N LEU A 3 -12.53 -12.22 -4.15
CA LEU A 3 -12.75 -10.88 -4.62
C LEU A 3 -11.80 -9.87 -4.06
N SER A 4 -11.51 -10.01 -2.80
CA SER A 4 -10.82 -8.94 -2.14
C SER A 4 -9.35 -8.94 -2.38
N GLY A 5 -8.78 -10.05 -2.64
CA GLY A 5 -7.36 -10.11 -2.69
C GLY A 5 -6.74 -9.66 -1.38
N ALA A 6 -5.44 -9.66 -1.35
CA ALA A 6 -4.70 -9.29 -0.15
C ALA A 6 -4.33 -7.82 -0.19
N ILE A 7 -4.09 -7.26 0.96
CA ILE A 7 -3.43 -5.97 1.09
C ILE A 7 -1.97 -6.25 1.40
N LEU A 8 -1.07 -5.64 0.63
CA LEU A 8 0.36 -5.74 0.88
C LEU A 8 0.79 -4.49 1.64
N ILE A 9 1.36 -4.67 2.83
CA ILE A 9 1.88 -3.56 3.61
C ILE A 9 3.38 -3.47 3.38
N VAL A 10 3.85 -2.33 2.89
CA VAL A 10 5.27 -2.11 2.59
C VAL A 10 5.79 -1.01 3.49
N ASP A 11 6.61 -1.38 4.46
CA ASP A 11 7.13 -0.44 5.46
C ASP A 11 8.30 -1.13 6.17
N ASP A 12 9.40 -0.42 6.38
CA ASP A 12 10.56 -1.00 7.03
C ASP A 12 10.47 -0.97 8.56
N HIS A 13 9.43 -0.37 9.11
CA HIS A 13 9.24 -0.34 10.57
C HIS A 13 8.40 -1.54 11.00
N ASP A 14 9.03 -2.48 11.70
CA ASP A 14 8.36 -3.70 12.12
C ASP A 14 7.13 -3.41 12.97
N GLY A 15 7.22 -2.42 13.85
CA GLY A 15 6.09 -2.09 14.73
C GLY A 15 4.88 -1.61 13.96
N PHE A 16 5.10 -0.78 12.95
CA PHE A 16 3.99 -0.29 12.15
C PHE A 16 3.37 -1.43 11.34
N ARG A 17 4.21 -2.30 10.75
CA ARG A 17 3.66 -3.43 9.99
C ARG A 17 2.81 -4.33 10.87
N ALA A 18 3.28 -4.61 12.09
CA ALA A 18 2.53 -5.45 13.01
C ALA A 18 1.20 -4.82 13.40
N PHE A 19 1.22 -3.52 13.70
CA PHE A 19 0.01 -2.79 14.05
C PHE A 19 -0.98 -2.80 12.88
N ALA A 20 -0.50 -2.48 11.69
CA ALA A 20 -1.36 -2.41 10.51
C ALA A 20 -1.95 -3.78 10.18
N ARG A 21 -1.15 -4.84 10.30
CA ARG A 21 -1.65 -6.19 10.03
C ARG A 21 -2.80 -6.53 10.98
N ILE A 22 -2.60 -6.30 12.26
CA ILE A 22 -3.64 -6.63 13.25
C ILE A 22 -4.93 -5.88 12.93
N MET A 23 -4.78 -4.59 12.66
CA MET A 23 -5.94 -3.74 12.39
C MET A 23 -6.66 -4.18 11.11
N LEU A 24 -5.92 -4.47 10.06
CA LEU A 24 -6.53 -4.82 8.78
C LEU A 24 -7.11 -6.23 8.79
N GLU A 25 -6.47 -7.15 9.48
CA GLU A 25 -7.03 -8.50 9.61
C GLU A 25 -8.30 -8.46 10.44
N ALA A 26 -8.35 -7.61 11.46
CA ALA A 26 -9.58 -7.45 12.24
C ALA A 26 -10.71 -6.87 11.39
N ALA A 27 -10.38 -6.11 10.36
CA ALA A 27 -11.37 -5.56 9.45
C ALA A 27 -11.75 -6.54 8.32
N GLY A 28 -11.17 -7.73 8.32
CA GLY A 28 -11.54 -8.77 7.37
C GLY A 28 -10.61 -8.93 6.18
N PHE A 29 -9.49 -8.22 6.14
CA PHE A 29 -8.57 -8.32 5.02
C PHE A 29 -7.54 -9.43 5.24
N THR A 30 -7.08 -10.00 4.13
CA THR A 30 -5.89 -10.84 4.13
C THR A 30 -4.69 -9.94 3.91
N VAL A 31 -3.61 -10.15 4.65
CA VAL A 31 -2.49 -9.22 4.67
C VAL A 31 -1.18 -9.95 4.37
N ALA A 32 -0.34 -9.32 3.55
CA ALA A 32 1.04 -9.72 3.34
C ALA A 32 1.92 -8.53 3.66
N GLU A 33 3.21 -8.75 3.89
CA GLU A 33 4.14 -7.71 4.31
C GLU A 33 5.41 -7.73 3.51
N ALA A 34 6.01 -6.55 3.36
CA ALA A 34 7.33 -6.39 2.78
C ALA A 34 8.04 -5.25 3.52
N ALA A 35 9.33 -5.38 3.73
CA ALA A 35 10.11 -4.41 4.49
C ALA A 35 10.91 -3.47 3.59
N THR A 36 11.06 -3.79 2.32
CA THR A 36 11.88 -3.01 1.38
C THR A 36 11.15 -2.91 0.05
N GLY A 37 11.63 -2.00 -0.80
CA GLY A 37 11.08 -1.86 -2.14
C GLY A 37 11.29 -3.10 -2.99
N ALA A 38 12.45 -3.74 -2.86
CA ALA A 38 12.71 -4.97 -3.60
C ALA A 38 11.77 -6.09 -3.17
N GLU A 39 11.55 -6.23 -1.87
CA GLU A 39 10.60 -7.21 -1.37
C GLU A 39 9.19 -6.91 -1.84
N ALA A 40 8.85 -5.62 -1.93
CA ALA A 40 7.51 -5.22 -2.34
C ALA A 40 7.21 -5.67 -3.78
N THR A 41 8.16 -5.46 -4.69
CA THR A 41 7.93 -5.86 -6.08
C THR A 41 7.83 -7.38 -6.21
N GLU A 42 8.64 -8.10 -5.47
CA GLU A 42 8.57 -9.56 -5.48
C GLU A 42 7.28 -10.07 -4.85
N ALA A 43 6.88 -9.49 -3.71
CA ALA A 43 5.66 -9.89 -3.05
C ALA A 43 4.44 -9.58 -3.91
N ALA A 44 4.44 -8.44 -4.60
CA ALA A 44 3.32 -8.08 -5.45
C ALA A 44 3.14 -9.09 -6.58
N ARG A 45 4.26 -9.59 -7.13
CA ARG A 45 4.18 -10.59 -8.17
C ARG A 45 3.61 -11.91 -7.66
N ARG A 46 3.99 -12.30 -6.45
CA ARG A 46 3.59 -13.58 -5.87
C ARG A 46 2.17 -13.53 -5.30
N VAL A 47 1.84 -12.46 -4.60
CA VAL A 47 0.59 -12.36 -3.86
C VAL A 47 -0.53 -11.77 -4.71
N ARG A 48 -0.19 -10.91 -5.65
CA ARG A 48 -1.15 -10.18 -6.48
C ARG A 48 -2.17 -9.45 -5.64
N PRO A 49 -1.70 -8.51 -4.80
CA PRO A 49 -2.61 -7.81 -3.89
C PRO A 49 -3.56 -6.90 -4.65
N SER A 50 -4.73 -6.68 -4.06
CA SER A 50 -5.67 -5.70 -4.58
C SER A 50 -5.21 -4.28 -4.28
N LEU A 51 -4.52 -4.11 -3.17
CA LEU A 51 -4.09 -2.80 -2.71
C LEU A 51 -2.73 -2.93 -2.05
N VAL A 52 -1.86 -1.96 -2.30
CA VAL A 52 -0.56 -1.86 -1.64
C VAL A 52 -0.56 -0.61 -0.79
N LEU A 53 -0.36 -0.78 0.52
CA LEU A 53 -0.14 0.33 1.44
C LEU A 53 1.35 0.54 1.50
N LEU A 54 1.83 1.65 0.96
CA LEU A 54 3.23 1.80 0.60
C LEU A 54 3.83 3.01 1.29
N ASP A 55 4.78 2.77 2.19
CA ASP A 55 5.53 3.84 2.83
C ASP A 55 6.38 4.53 1.78
N ILE A 56 6.39 5.86 1.81
CA ILE A 56 7.20 6.63 0.90
C ILE A 56 8.68 6.49 1.24
N GLN A 57 9.02 6.35 2.51
CA GLN A 57 10.41 6.29 2.96
C GLN A 57 10.85 4.87 3.22
N LEU A 58 11.44 4.24 2.22
CA LEU A 58 11.96 2.88 2.33
C LEU A 58 13.48 2.90 2.28
N PRO A 59 14.15 1.84 2.76
CA PRO A 59 15.61 1.86 2.84
C PRO A 59 16.32 1.76 1.50
N ASP A 60 15.72 1.12 0.51
CA ASP A 60 16.40 0.89 -0.77
C ASP A 60 15.89 1.77 -1.90
N PHE A 61 14.58 1.95 -2.01
CA PHE A 61 13.97 2.82 -3.01
C PHE A 61 13.01 3.74 -2.30
N ASP A 62 12.73 4.91 -2.86
CA ASP A 62 11.64 5.68 -2.29
C ASP A 62 10.31 5.09 -2.78
N GLY A 63 9.23 5.39 -2.04
CA GLY A 63 7.93 4.80 -2.35
C GLY A 63 7.40 5.23 -3.71
N PHE A 64 7.78 6.42 -4.18
CA PHE A 64 7.33 6.87 -5.51
C PHE A 64 7.88 5.97 -6.61
N GLU A 65 9.13 5.52 -6.45
CA GLU A 65 9.72 4.62 -7.42
C GLU A 65 9.02 3.26 -7.41
N VAL A 66 8.72 2.75 -6.22
CA VAL A 66 8.00 1.47 -6.10
C VAL A 66 6.62 1.60 -6.73
N ALA A 67 5.94 2.72 -6.49
CA ALA A 67 4.62 2.94 -7.07
C ALA A 67 4.68 2.90 -8.61
N ARG A 68 5.72 3.51 -9.19
CA ARG A 68 5.88 3.48 -10.64
C ARG A 68 6.10 2.06 -11.16
N ARG A 69 6.92 1.29 -10.45
CA ARG A 69 7.19 -0.10 -10.85
C ARG A 69 5.94 -0.96 -10.81
N LEU A 70 5.12 -0.76 -9.78
CA LEU A 70 3.89 -1.53 -9.64
C LEU A 70 2.87 -1.12 -10.70
N ALA A 71 2.80 0.16 -11.02
CA ALA A 71 1.84 0.66 -12.00
C ALA A 71 2.13 0.17 -13.40
N GLY A 72 3.36 -0.21 -13.69
CA GLY A 72 3.72 -0.70 -15.02
C GLY A 72 3.28 -2.11 -15.31
N ARG A 73 2.62 -2.77 -14.37
CA ARG A 73 2.24 -4.17 -14.54
C ARG A 73 0.81 -4.27 -15.07
N ALA A 74 0.54 -5.38 -15.75
CA ALA A 74 -0.78 -5.59 -16.34
C ALA A 74 -1.86 -5.71 -15.28
N ASP A 75 -1.53 -6.26 -14.11
CA ASP A 75 -2.47 -6.46 -13.02
C ASP A 75 -2.12 -5.53 -11.85
N SER A 76 -1.84 -4.27 -12.18
CA SER A 76 -1.37 -3.33 -11.16
C SER A 76 -2.39 -3.16 -10.05
N PRO A 77 -1.94 -3.17 -8.79
CA PRO A 77 -2.83 -2.96 -7.65
C PRO A 77 -3.12 -1.48 -7.46
N VAL A 78 -4.12 -1.19 -6.64
CA VAL A 78 -4.33 0.17 -6.15
C VAL A 78 -3.19 0.47 -5.18
N VAL A 79 -2.51 1.60 -5.36
CA VAL A 79 -1.43 1.99 -4.48
C VAL A 79 -1.87 3.17 -3.63
N VAL A 80 -1.78 3.01 -2.31
CA VAL A 80 -2.03 4.09 -1.36
C VAL A 80 -0.70 4.39 -0.67
N LEU A 81 -0.19 5.59 -0.88
CA LEU A 81 1.05 6.02 -0.25
C LEU A 81 0.78 6.41 1.19
N THR A 82 1.74 6.16 2.07
CA THR A 82 1.60 6.53 3.47
C THR A 82 2.94 7.04 4.00
N SER A 83 2.88 7.85 5.05
CA SER A 83 4.07 8.39 5.68
C SER A 83 3.69 8.99 7.02
N THR A 84 4.69 9.16 7.89
CA THR A 84 4.50 9.96 9.11
C THR A 84 4.52 11.46 8.79
N ARG A 85 4.97 11.84 7.59
CA ARG A 85 4.99 13.23 7.17
C ARG A 85 3.65 13.63 6.57
N GLU A 86 3.45 14.94 6.44
CA GLU A 86 2.24 15.47 5.83
C GLU A 86 2.33 15.41 4.32
N ALA A 87 1.18 15.39 3.67
CA ALA A 87 1.14 15.42 2.21
C ALA A 87 1.88 16.63 1.65
N SER A 88 1.76 17.77 2.33
CA SER A 88 2.40 19.00 1.89
C SER A 88 3.92 18.91 1.85
N ASP A 89 4.51 17.99 2.60
CA ASP A 89 5.96 17.81 2.59
C ASP A 89 6.45 17.22 1.28
N TYR A 90 5.58 16.54 0.54
CA TYR A 90 5.95 15.90 -0.72
C TYR A 90 5.48 16.69 -1.93
N GLY A 91 4.51 17.56 -1.76
CA GLY A 91 4.03 18.43 -2.81
C GLY A 91 3.52 17.66 -4.01
N GLU A 92 3.94 18.09 -5.19
CA GLU A 92 3.47 17.52 -6.44
C GLU A 92 3.92 16.09 -6.67
N ARG A 93 4.89 15.61 -5.92
CA ARG A 93 5.34 14.22 -6.10
C ARG A 93 4.20 13.24 -5.88
N ILE A 94 3.28 13.55 -4.96
CA ILE A 94 2.13 12.68 -4.72
C ILE A 94 1.20 12.68 -5.91
N THR A 95 0.81 13.87 -6.38
CA THR A 95 -0.15 13.96 -7.49
C THR A 95 0.44 13.51 -8.82
N SER A 96 1.75 13.59 -8.96
CA SER A 96 2.43 13.14 -10.17
C SER A 96 2.67 11.64 -10.18
N SER A 97 2.48 10.96 -9.05
CA SER A 97 2.72 9.53 -8.98
C SER A 97 1.49 8.77 -9.45
N PRO A 98 1.64 7.49 -9.80
CA PRO A 98 0.49 6.67 -10.18
C PRO A 98 -0.34 6.18 -9.00
N ALA A 99 -0.02 6.61 -7.78
CA ALA A 99 -0.77 6.19 -6.60
C ALA A 99 -2.18 6.77 -6.65
N ALA A 100 -3.12 6.02 -6.07
CA ALA A 100 -4.51 6.46 -6.01
C ALA A 100 -4.72 7.51 -4.92
N ALA A 101 -3.91 7.46 -3.86
CA ALA A 101 -4.12 8.34 -2.71
C ALA A 101 -2.89 8.39 -1.83
N PHE A 102 -2.88 9.37 -0.94
CA PHE A 102 -1.94 9.46 0.17
C PHE A 102 -2.73 9.46 1.47
N LEU A 103 -2.31 8.64 2.42
CA LEU A 103 -3.00 8.52 3.70
C LEU A 103 -1.94 8.60 4.81
N PRO A 104 -1.98 9.64 5.64
CA PRO A 104 -1.04 9.70 6.75
C PRO A 104 -1.18 8.47 7.66
N LYS A 105 -0.07 8.03 8.24
CA LYS A 105 -0.09 6.80 9.05
C LYS A 105 -1.07 6.89 10.21
N ASP A 106 -1.24 8.07 10.79
CA ASP A 106 -2.15 8.24 11.92
C ASP A 106 -3.62 8.25 11.53
N GLN A 107 -3.92 8.19 10.24
CA GLN A 107 -5.31 8.13 9.76
C GLN A 107 -5.65 6.76 9.16
N LEU A 108 -4.75 5.81 9.30
CA LEU A 108 -4.97 4.48 8.74
C LEU A 108 -6.07 3.74 9.48
N SER A 109 -7.00 3.17 8.73
CA SER A 109 -8.05 2.30 9.26
C SER A 109 -8.52 1.39 8.14
N GLY A 110 -9.21 0.33 8.50
CA GLY A 110 -9.80 -0.55 7.48
C GLY A 110 -10.79 0.19 6.61
N ALA A 111 -11.60 1.05 7.21
CA ALA A 111 -12.58 1.83 6.46
C ALA A 111 -11.90 2.78 5.49
N ALA A 112 -10.79 3.42 5.93
CA ALA A 112 -10.08 4.34 5.06
C ALA A 112 -9.52 3.63 3.82
N LEU A 113 -9.04 2.42 3.98
CA LEU A 113 -8.50 1.68 2.83
C LEU A 113 -9.60 1.08 1.97
N ARG A 114 -10.70 0.67 2.59
CA ARG A 114 -11.78 0.02 1.85
C ARG A 114 -12.34 0.92 0.76
N GLN A 115 -12.34 2.23 0.98
CA GLN A 115 -12.87 3.15 -0.02
C GLN A 115 -12.07 3.16 -1.32
N PHE A 116 -10.82 2.70 -1.30
CA PHE A 116 -10.00 2.67 -2.50
C PHE A 116 -10.04 1.33 -3.22
N LEU A 117 -10.67 0.34 -2.64
CA LEU A 117 -10.75 -0.98 -3.27
C LEU A 117 -11.89 -0.99 -4.28
N PRO A 118 -11.77 -1.82 -5.34
CA PRO A 118 -12.85 -1.96 -6.28
C PRO A 118 -14.09 -2.49 -5.57
N ARG A 119 -15.25 -2.00 -5.97
CA ARG A 119 -16.48 -2.52 -5.42
C ARG A 119 -16.76 -3.90 -5.96
N ASP A 120 -17.30 -4.72 -5.10
CA ASP A 120 -17.78 -6.03 -5.51
C ASP A 120 -18.98 -5.81 -6.42
N PRO A 121 -18.90 -6.29 -7.65
CA PRO A 121 -20.02 -6.09 -8.57
C PRO A 121 -21.26 -6.90 -8.23
N GLY A 122 -21.09 -7.92 -7.41
CA GLY A 122 -22.18 -8.82 -7.02
C GLY A 122 -23.17 -8.22 -6.09
#